data_2be1ef103e7951e1fc0ac8e674308f80
#
_entry.id   2be1ef103e7951e1fc0ac8e674308f80
#
_cell.length_a   1.000
_cell.length_b   1.000
_cell.length_c   1.000
_cell.angle_alpha   90.00
_cell.angle_beta   90.00
_cell.angle_gamma   90.00
#
_symmetry.space_group_name_H-M   'P 1'
#
loop_
_entity.id
_entity.type
_entity.pdbx_description
1 polymer ?
#
loop_
_entity_poly.entity_id
_entity_poly.type
_entity_poly.pdbx_seq_one_letter_code
_entity_poly.pdbx_strand_id
1 'polypeptide(L)'
;MTALTLYYHPLSSYCHKVLIAVDVLGIDLNKHLLNLGDPAERVAYLALWPTGKMPLLVDQGRPIPETSIIIEYLQRHHADPGRTLIPHDPDAALDVRLWDRLFDFYVMTPMQAFTADLLRPEPDRDALNVARAKESLLSAYALIDRHLEGRTWMCGDAFSMADCAAAPALFYAVTYVPLSPHQGHLAAYFERLMDHPSVALTLDQARPYFKYYPGRGGLSPRFFDPANA
;
A
#
# COMPACT_ATOMS: atom_id res chain seq x y z
N MET A 1 -27.15 1.37 13.20
CA MET A 1 -25.91 2.10 12.84
C MET A 1 -25.46 1.54 11.51
N THR A 2 -25.48 2.34 10.45
CA THR A 2 -24.94 1.98 9.14
C THR A 2 -23.42 1.82 9.32
N ALA A 3 -22.97 0.61 9.17
CA ALA A 3 -21.58 0.28 9.47
C ALA A 3 -20.65 0.91 8.43
N LEU A 4 -19.58 1.56 8.92
CA LEU A 4 -18.43 1.95 8.12
C LEU A 4 -17.86 0.68 7.46
N THR A 5 -17.81 0.63 6.12
CA THR A 5 -17.43 -0.59 5.40
C THR A 5 -16.29 -0.30 4.42
N LEU A 6 -15.22 -1.08 4.51
CA LEU A 6 -14.09 -1.05 3.57
C LEU A 6 -14.18 -2.25 2.63
N TYR A 7 -14.37 -1.98 1.33
CA TYR A 7 -14.26 -2.97 0.27
C TYR A 7 -12.79 -3.12 -0.13
N TYR A 8 -12.26 -4.32 -0.03
CA TYR A 8 -10.81 -4.55 -0.15
C TYR A 8 -10.47 -5.94 -0.70
N HIS A 9 -9.21 -6.13 -1.06
CA HIS A 9 -8.62 -7.45 -1.33
C HIS A 9 -7.24 -7.56 -0.66
N PRO A 10 -6.90 -8.70 0.00
CA PRO A 10 -5.66 -8.87 0.76
C PRO A 10 -4.36 -8.78 -0.05
N LEU A 11 -4.39 -8.97 -1.37
CA LEU A 11 -3.20 -8.79 -2.23
C LEU A 11 -3.06 -7.38 -2.80
N SER A 12 -4.03 -6.49 -2.55
CA SER A 12 -3.95 -5.14 -3.09
C SER A 12 -3.05 -4.28 -2.21
N SER A 13 -1.94 -3.83 -2.76
CA SER A 13 -1.02 -2.90 -2.12
C SER A 13 -1.70 -1.61 -1.64
N TYR A 14 -2.63 -1.07 -2.42
CA TYR A 14 -3.44 0.08 -2.02
C TYR A 14 -4.40 -0.23 -0.87
N CYS A 15 -4.92 -1.47 -0.79
CA CYS A 15 -5.72 -1.88 0.36
C CYS A 15 -4.85 -1.98 1.63
N HIS A 16 -3.63 -2.49 1.54
CA HIS A 16 -2.69 -2.52 2.67
C HIS A 16 -2.46 -1.12 3.25
N LYS A 17 -2.24 -0.11 2.41
CA LYS A 17 -2.06 1.29 2.83
C LYS A 17 -3.20 1.75 3.74
N VAL A 18 -4.45 1.49 3.36
CA VAL A 18 -5.63 1.86 4.17
C VAL A 18 -5.78 0.98 5.41
N LEU A 19 -5.53 -0.33 5.31
CA LEU A 19 -5.62 -1.25 6.45
C LEU A 19 -4.62 -0.90 7.56
N ILE A 20 -3.37 -0.53 7.19
CA ILE A 20 -2.35 -0.05 8.12
C ILE A 20 -2.85 1.23 8.81
N ALA A 21 -3.38 2.19 8.03
CA ALA A 21 -3.90 3.43 8.58
C ALA A 21 -5.09 3.21 9.53
N VAL A 22 -6.00 2.31 9.20
CA VAL A 22 -7.16 1.93 10.05
C VAL A 22 -6.69 1.42 11.41
N ASP A 23 -5.67 0.54 11.42
CA ASP A 23 -5.13 -0.01 12.66
C ASP A 23 -4.40 1.05 13.49
N VAL A 24 -3.54 1.88 12.87
CA VAL A 24 -2.85 2.98 13.56
C VAL A 24 -3.82 3.98 14.15
N LEU A 25 -4.90 4.32 13.44
CA LEU A 25 -5.92 5.27 13.90
C LEU A 25 -6.90 4.66 14.93
N GLY A 26 -6.84 3.34 15.18
CA GLY A 26 -7.69 2.64 16.12
C GLY A 26 -9.16 2.54 15.69
N ILE A 27 -9.40 2.42 14.39
CA ILE A 27 -10.74 2.46 13.82
C ILE A 27 -11.28 1.04 13.66
N ASP A 28 -12.46 0.78 14.23
CA ASP A 28 -13.22 -0.44 13.96
C ASP A 28 -14.16 -0.21 12.76
N LEU A 29 -14.07 -1.10 11.76
CA LEU A 29 -14.89 -1.06 10.56
C LEU A 29 -15.17 -2.45 9.99
N ASN A 30 -16.27 -2.57 9.24
CA ASN A 30 -16.56 -3.77 8.47
C ASN A 30 -15.57 -3.91 7.30
N LYS A 31 -14.95 -5.09 7.20
CA LYS A 31 -14.09 -5.44 6.06
C LYS A 31 -14.85 -6.35 5.10
N HIS A 32 -15.19 -5.84 3.91
CA HIS A 32 -15.83 -6.61 2.86
C HIS A 32 -14.79 -7.10 1.84
N LEU A 33 -14.50 -8.39 1.87
CA LEU A 33 -13.57 -9.02 0.94
C LEU A 33 -14.22 -9.09 -0.45
N LEU A 34 -13.65 -8.39 -1.43
CA LEU A 34 -14.14 -8.36 -2.81
C LEU A 34 -13.70 -9.59 -3.59
N ASN A 35 -14.66 -10.26 -4.23
CA ASN A 35 -14.42 -11.26 -5.26
C ASN A 35 -14.88 -10.74 -6.63
N LEU A 36 -14.04 -9.97 -7.30
CA LEU A 36 -14.36 -9.43 -8.63
C LEU A 36 -14.44 -10.50 -9.75
N GLY A 37 -14.12 -11.76 -9.44
CA GLY A 37 -14.39 -12.91 -10.30
C GLY A 37 -15.86 -13.35 -10.29
N ASP A 38 -16.62 -12.99 -9.27
CA ASP A 38 -18.08 -13.19 -9.22
C ASP A 38 -18.78 -12.07 -10.03
N PRO A 39 -19.52 -12.38 -11.10
CA PRO A 39 -20.17 -11.37 -11.92
C PRO A 39 -21.21 -10.52 -11.16
N ALA A 40 -21.92 -11.11 -10.19
CA ALA A 40 -22.94 -10.39 -9.43
C ALA A 40 -22.30 -9.39 -8.48
N GLU A 41 -21.25 -9.80 -7.76
CA GLU A 41 -20.47 -8.92 -6.87
C GLU A 41 -19.77 -7.81 -7.65
N ARG A 42 -19.19 -8.13 -8.80
CA ARG A 42 -18.59 -7.14 -9.69
C ARG A 42 -19.58 -6.07 -10.14
N VAL A 43 -20.79 -6.46 -10.57
CA VAL A 43 -21.84 -5.51 -10.97
C VAL A 43 -22.24 -4.63 -9.79
N ALA A 44 -22.47 -5.22 -8.61
CA ALA A 44 -22.81 -4.48 -7.40
C ALA A 44 -21.72 -3.48 -7.01
N TYR A 45 -20.45 -3.90 -7.07
CA TYR A 45 -19.32 -3.02 -6.75
C TYR A 45 -19.17 -1.87 -7.76
N LEU A 46 -19.30 -2.13 -9.05
CA LEU A 46 -19.23 -1.10 -10.10
C LEU A 46 -20.39 -0.09 -10.00
N ALA A 47 -21.53 -0.49 -9.47
CA ALA A 47 -22.62 0.44 -9.16
C ALA A 47 -22.28 1.39 -8.00
N LEU A 48 -21.46 0.98 -7.05
CA LEU A 48 -20.93 1.83 -5.97
C LEU A 48 -19.80 2.75 -6.47
N TRP A 49 -18.87 2.19 -7.25
CA TRP A 49 -17.71 2.92 -7.76
C TRP A 49 -17.34 2.48 -9.18
N PRO A 50 -17.71 3.25 -10.23
CA PRO A 50 -17.62 2.83 -11.63
C PRO A 50 -16.21 2.55 -12.15
N THR A 51 -15.15 3.07 -11.49
CA THR A 51 -13.76 2.79 -11.89
C THR A 51 -13.33 1.36 -11.57
N GLY A 52 -14.05 0.67 -10.67
CA GLY A 52 -13.70 -0.66 -10.19
C GLY A 52 -12.39 -0.74 -9.39
N LYS A 53 -11.79 0.41 -9.03
CA LYS A 53 -10.57 0.47 -8.21
C LYS A 53 -10.89 0.22 -6.75
N MET A 54 -9.99 -0.49 -6.07
CA MET A 54 -10.05 -0.77 -4.64
C MET A 54 -8.80 -0.25 -3.92
N PRO A 55 -8.88 0.08 -2.62
CA PRO A 55 -10.04 -0.01 -1.74
C PRO A 55 -11.10 1.07 -2.02
N LEU A 56 -12.32 0.81 -1.54
CA LEU A 56 -13.39 1.79 -1.43
C LEU A 56 -13.93 1.79 0.00
N LEU A 57 -13.97 2.95 0.63
CA LEU A 57 -14.68 3.12 1.89
C LEU A 57 -16.11 3.56 1.61
N VAL A 58 -17.08 2.99 2.32
CA VAL A 58 -18.48 3.43 2.31
C VAL A 58 -18.88 3.78 3.74
N ASP A 59 -19.27 5.02 3.96
CA ASP A 59 -19.78 5.50 5.23
C ASP A 59 -21.21 6.05 5.03
N GLN A 60 -22.18 5.46 5.75
CA GLN A 60 -23.60 5.83 5.67
C GLN A 60 -24.13 5.89 4.22
N GLY A 61 -23.69 4.96 3.37
CA GLY A 61 -24.05 4.89 1.96
C GLY A 61 -23.27 5.82 1.03
N ARG A 62 -22.40 6.67 1.56
CA ARG A 62 -21.53 7.56 0.78
C ARG A 62 -20.23 6.82 0.40
N PRO A 63 -19.92 6.63 -0.89
CA PRO A 63 -18.65 6.10 -1.33
C PRO A 63 -17.55 7.14 -1.20
N ILE A 64 -16.40 6.72 -0.65
CA ILE A 64 -15.19 7.54 -0.46
C ILE A 64 -14.05 6.77 -1.13
N PRO A 65 -13.67 7.12 -2.36
CA PRO A 65 -12.57 6.51 -3.09
C PRO A 65 -11.23 7.21 -2.76
N GLU A 66 -10.14 6.67 -3.33
CA GLU A 66 -8.76 7.14 -3.23
C GLU A 66 -8.16 6.97 -1.84
N THR A 67 -7.08 6.20 -1.74
CA THR A 67 -6.50 5.77 -0.47
C THR A 67 -6.14 6.92 0.46
N SER A 68 -5.53 7.99 -0.07
CA SER A 68 -5.14 9.14 0.73
C SER A 68 -6.37 9.91 1.23
N ILE A 69 -7.41 10.02 0.39
CA ILE A 69 -8.69 10.64 0.77
C ILE A 69 -9.40 9.80 1.83
N ILE A 70 -9.39 8.48 1.69
CA ILE A 70 -9.93 7.55 2.69
C ILE A 70 -9.23 7.79 4.04
N ILE A 71 -7.89 7.84 4.07
CA ILE A 71 -7.12 8.03 5.31
C ILE A 71 -7.41 9.40 5.93
N GLU A 72 -7.42 10.48 5.15
CA GLU A 72 -7.78 11.82 5.66
C GLU A 72 -9.20 11.87 6.19
N TYR A 73 -10.16 11.23 5.50
CA TYR A 73 -11.54 11.12 5.95
C TYR A 73 -11.64 10.35 7.28
N LEU A 74 -10.98 9.20 7.37
CA LEU A 74 -10.96 8.38 8.57
C LEU A 74 -10.35 9.13 9.76
N GLN A 75 -9.20 9.80 9.58
CA GLN A 75 -8.58 10.60 10.63
C GLN A 75 -9.50 11.71 11.12
N ARG A 76 -10.22 12.38 10.21
CA ARG A 76 -11.08 13.51 10.55
C ARG A 76 -12.35 13.10 11.29
N HIS A 77 -12.93 11.96 10.95
CA HIS A 77 -14.29 11.61 11.36
C HIS A 77 -14.40 10.42 12.31
N HIS A 78 -13.37 9.55 12.36
CA HIS A 78 -13.46 8.25 13.01
C HIS A 78 -12.25 7.87 13.87
N ALA A 79 -11.14 8.61 13.80
CA ALA A 79 -9.93 8.27 14.57
C ALA A 79 -10.16 8.39 16.08
N ASP A 80 -9.52 7.52 16.84
CA ASP A 80 -9.44 7.64 18.28
C ASP A 80 -8.78 8.97 18.68
N PRO A 81 -9.21 9.60 19.78
CA PRO A 81 -8.60 10.84 20.26
C PRO A 81 -7.08 10.71 20.43
N GLY A 82 -6.34 11.63 19.85
CA GLY A 82 -4.87 11.68 19.93
C GLY A 82 -4.14 10.80 18.92
N ARG A 83 -4.82 9.98 18.13
CA ARG A 83 -4.21 9.23 17.02
C ARG A 83 -4.24 10.05 15.74
N THR A 84 -3.08 10.21 15.11
CA THR A 84 -2.94 11.01 13.89
C THR A 84 -1.89 10.40 12.96
N LEU A 85 -2.15 10.47 11.65
CA LEU A 85 -1.22 10.11 10.58
C LEU A 85 -0.83 11.33 9.74
N ILE A 86 -1.57 12.43 9.89
CA ILE A 86 -1.33 13.71 9.20
C ILE A 86 -1.27 14.77 10.30
N PRO A 87 -0.13 15.45 10.47
CA PRO A 87 0.04 16.47 11.49
C PRO A 87 -0.96 17.63 11.35
N HIS A 88 -1.20 18.35 12.45
CA HIS A 88 -2.04 19.55 12.43
C HIS A 88 -1.31 20.75 11.83
N ASP A 89 0.02 20.79 11.91
CA ASP A 89 0.83 21.82 11.27
C ASP A 89 0.70 21.73 9.75
N PRO A 90 0.33 22.82 9.05
CA PRO A 90 0.05 22.78 7.62
C PRO A 90 1.26 22.38 6.76
N ASP A 91 2.47 22.84 7.12
CA ASP A 91 3.67 22.57 6.34
C ASP A 91 4.12 21.12 6.54
N ALA A 92 4.11 20.64 7.78
CA ALA A 92 4.36 19.22 8.06
C ALA A 92 3.31 18.29 7.41
N ALA A 93 2.04 18.72 7.38
CA ALA A 93 0.99 17.98 6.68
C ALA A 93 1.20 17.95 5.16
N LEU A 94 1.74 19.03 4.58
CA LEU A 94 2.08 19.11 3.16
C LEU A 94 3.22 18.13 2.82
N ASP A 95 4.25 18.04 3.67
CA ASP A 95 5.35 17.07 3.51
C ASP A 95 4.84 15.63 3.54
N VAL A 96 3.96 15.31 4.49
CA VAL A 96 3.32 13.97 4.56
C VAL A 96 2.55 13.66 3.28
N ARG A 97 1.77 14.61 2.75
CA ARG A 97 1.03 14.41 1.49
C ARG A 97 1.95 14.29 0.28
N LEU A 98 3.07 15.04 0.25
CA LEU A 98 4.07 14.94 -0.80
C LEU A 98 4.65 13.52 -0.86
N TRP A 99 5.12 12.99 0.27
CA TRP A 99 5.71 11.66 0.31
C TRP A 99 4.71 10.56 0.09
N ASP A 100 3.47 10.70 0.54
CA ASP A 100 2.37 9.82 0.20
C ASP A 100 2.17 9.74 -1.33
N ARG A 101 2.15 10.88 -2.04
CA ARG A 101 2.06 10.92 -3.50
C ARG A 101 3.29 10.33 -4.19
N LEU A 102 4.48 10.58 -3.65
CA LEU A 102 5.73 10.02 -4.15
C LEU A 102 5.68 8.49 -4.16
N PHE A 103 5.27 7.87 -3.05
CA PHE A 103 5.14 6.42 -2.99
C PHE A 103 4.08 5.88 -3.96
N ASP A 104 2.93 6.53 -4.08
CA ASP A 104 1.87 6.08 -4.99
C ASP A 104 2.32 6.15 -6.47
N PHE A 105 2.99 7.24 -6.88
CA PHE A 105 3.32 7.46 -8.29
C PHE A 105 4.70 6.95 -8.70
N TYR A 106 5.70 7.03 -7.83
CA TYR A 106 7.08 6.72 -8.21
C TYR A 106 7.56 5.34 -7.71
N VAL A 107 6.82 4.69 -6.79
CA VAL A 107 7.11 3.32 -6.35
C VAL A 107 5.97 2.39 -6.70
N MET A 108 4.74 2.66 -6.26
CA MET A 108 3.58 1.79 -6.45
C MET A 108 3.21 1.63 -7.94
N THR A 109 3.14 2.73 -8.69
CA THR A 109 2.77 2.69 -10.11
C THR A 109 3.79 1.88 -10.95
N PRO A 110 5.11 2.11 -10.86
CA PRO A 110 6.08 1.26 -11.55
C PRO A 110 6.05 -0.19 -11.09
N MET A 111 5.90 -0.44 -9.79
CA MET A 111 5.77 -1.82 -9.27
C MET A 111 4.57 -2.54 -9.89
N GLN A 112 3.43 -1.86 -10.02
CA GLN A 112 2.24 -2.45 -10.64
C GLN A 112 2.44 -2.78 -12.13
N ALA A 113 3.34 -2.10 -12.83
CA ALA A 113 3.67 -2.44 -14.22
C ALA A 113 4.25 -3.86 -14.33
N PHE A 114 5.11 -4.28 -13.39
CA PHE A 114 5.61 -5.66 -13.32
C PHE A 114 4.49 -6.67 -13.07
N THR A 115 3.63 -6.39 -12.09
CA THR A 115 2.50 -7.27 -11.78
C THR A 115 1.56 -7.41 -12.98
N ALA A 116 1.22 -6.29 -13.62
CA ALA A 116 0.33 -6.28 -14.78
C ALA A 116 0.92 -7.05 -15.97
N ASP A 117 2.24 -6.94 -16.16
CA ASP A 117 2.94 -7.66 -17.24
C ASP A 117 2.93 -9.17 -17.00
N LEU A 118 3.17 -9.61 -15.74
CA LEU A 118 3.12 -11.03 -15.38
C LEU A 118 1.71 -11.64 -15.52
N LEU A 119 0.67 -10.83 -15.42
CA LEU A 119 -0.73 -11.26 -15.60
C LEU A 119 -1.15 -11.33 -17.08
N ARG A 120 -0.34 -10.78 -18.02
CA ARG A 120 -0.59 -10.90 -19.46
C ARG A 120 -0.18 -12.28 -19.96
N PRO A 121 -0.82 -12.78 -21.03
CA PRO A 121 -0.28 -13.89 -21.82
C PRO A 121 1.16 -13.56 -22.28
N GLU A 122 2.01 -14.56 -22.32
CA GLU A 122 3.44 -14.35 -22.65
C GLU A 122 3.70 -13.57 -23.95
N PRO A 123 2.95 -13.80 -25.07
CA PRO A 123 3.11 -13.03 -26.28
C PRO A 123 2.76 -11.55 -26.18
N ASP A 124 1.94 -11.17 -25.17
CA ASP A 124 1.42 -9.81 -24.98
C ASP A 124 2.24 -9.02 -23.93
N ARG A 125 3.32 -9.61 -23.42
CA ARG A 125 4.20 -8.96 -22.45
C ARG A 125 4.97 -7.81 -23.06
N ASP A 126 5.12 -6.74 -22.27
CA ASP A 126 5.77 -5.49 -22.67
C ASP A 126 7.10 -5.29 -21.94
N ALA A 127 8.15 -5.93 -22.45
CA ALA A 127 9.49 -5.86 -21.88
C ALA A 127 10.03 -4.41 -21.80
N LEU A 128 9.64 -3.53 -22.74
CA LEU A 128 10.07 -2.13 -22.73
C LEU A 128 9.43 -1.37 -21.57
N ASN A 129 8.14 -1.59 -21.31
CA ASN A 129 7.45 -0.99 -20.18
C ASN A 129 8.03 -1.48 -18.83
N VAL A 130 8.34 -2.77 -18.72
CA VAL A 130 9.00 -3.36 -17.55
C VAL A 130 10.38 -2.76 -17.33
N ALA A 131 11.19 -2.57 -18.38
CA ALA A 131 12.50 -1.95 -18.27
C ALA A 131 12.40 -0.49 -17.76
N ARG A 132 11.48 0.31 -18.32
CA ARG A 132 11.20 1.68 -17.86
C ARG A 132 10.71 1.73 -16.40
N ALA A 133 9.85 0.81 -16.02
CA ALA A 133 9.39 0.68 -14.64
C ALA A 133 10.55 0.38 -13.67
N LYS A 134 11.50 -0.48 -14.08
CA LYS A 134 12.71 -0.75 -13.30
C LYS A 134 13.57 0.49 -13.11
N GLU A 135 13.83 1.25 -14.17
CA GLU A 135 14.60 2.50 -14.10
C GLU A 135 13.92 3.52 -13.17
N SER A 136 12.59 3.64 -13.25
CA SER A 136 11.80 4.50 -12.37
C SER A 136 11.93 4.09 -10.90
N LEU A 137 11.85 2.78 -10.59
CA LEU A 137 12.03 2.29 -9.24
C LEU A 137 13.44 2.56 -8.71
N LEU A 138 14.47 2.31 -9.49
CA LEU A 138 15.87 2.58 -9.08
C LEU A 138 16.09 4.06 -8.78
N SER A 139 15.52 4.95 -9.59
CA SER A 139 15.57 6.40 -9.36
C SER A 139 14.82 6.82 -8.09
N ALA A 140 13.63 6.25 -7.86
CA ALA A 140 12.86 6.48 -6.65
C ALA A 140 13.60 5.99 -5.39
N TYR A 141 14.19 4.80 -5.43
CA TYR A 141 14.97 4.25 -4.31
C TYR A 141 16.15 5.15 -3.96
N ALA A 142 16.89 5.67 -4.97
CA ALA A 142 18.00 6.59 -4.72
C ALA A 142 17.55 7.92 -4.11
N LEU A 143 16.38 8.44 -4.51
CA LEU A 143 15.78 9.63 -3.92
C LEU A 143 15.39 9.40 -2.47
N ILE A 144 14.69 8.28 -2.20
CA ILE A 144 14.18 7.92 -0.87
C ILE A 144 15.34 7.65 0.09
N ASP A 145 16.36 6.90 -0.34
CA ASP A 145 17.53 6.59 0.47
C ASP A 145 18.23 7.86 0.98
N ARG A 146 18.46 8.85 0.09
CA ARG A 146 19.05 10.13 0.46
C ARG A 146 18.17 10.92 1.42
N HIS A 147 16.86 10.90 1.22
CA HIS A 147 15.93 11.62 2.08
C HIS A 147 15.89 11.06 3.50
N LEU A 148 16.09 9.76 3.65
CA LEU A 148 16.04 9.05 4.93
C LEU A 148 17.28 9.26 5.79
N GLU A 149 18.32 9.93 5.30
CA GLU A 149 19.52 10.24 6.10
C GLU A 149 19.13 11.03 7.35
N GLY A 150 19.47 10.47 8.53
CA GLY A 150 19.15 11.06 9.83
C GLY A 150 17.67 11.02 10.23
N ARG A 151 16.80 10.26 9.53
CA ARG A 151 15.35 10.18 9.81
C ARG A 151 14.96 8.80 10.31
N THR A 152 14.00 8.78 11.23
CA THR A 152 13.36 7.55 11.70
C THR A 152 12.24 7.12 10.75
N TRP A 153 11.31 8.02 10.45
CA TRP A 153 10.19 7.82 9.53
C TRP A 153 10.29 8.79 8.36
N MET A 154 9.46 8.59 7.36
CA MET A 154 9.56 9.37 6.11
C MET A 154 9.49 10.89 6.34
N CYS A 155 8.66 11.34 7.27
CA CYS A 155 8.44 12.77 7.55
C CYS A 155 8.90 13.18 8.97
N GLY A 156 9.89 12.49 9.56
CA GLY A 156 10.48 12.84 10.86
C GLY A 156 10.46 11.70 11.87
N ASP A 157 10.04 11.98 13.11
CA ASP A 157 10.14 11.02 14.21
C ASP A 157 8.85 10.22 14.46
N ALA A 158 7.75 10.60 13.82
CA ALA A 158 6.45 9.94 13.98
C ALA A 158 6.04 9.20 12.69
N PHE A 159 5.46 8.01 12.86
CA PHE A 159 4.82 7.26 11.77
C PHE A 159 3.63 8.06 11.21
N SER A 160 3.52 8.14 9.90
CA SER A 160 2.57 9.01 9.21
C SER A 160 1.86 8.31 8.04
N MET A 161 0.95 9.01 7.36
CA MET A 161 0.32 8.52 6.13
C MET A 161 1.35 8.21 5.04
N ALA A 162 2.47 8.92 5.00
CA ALA A 162 3.57 8.64 4.07
C ALA A 162 4.16 7.24 4.29
N ASP A 163 4.30 6.81 5.56
CA ASP A 163 4.80 5.49 5.93
C ASP A 163 3.76 4.40 5.67
N CYS A 164 2.46 4.71 5.82
CA CYS A 164 1.37 3.83 5.38
C CYS A 164 1.42 3.54 3.88
N ALA A 165 1.81 4.54 3.07
CA ALA A 165 1.99 4.37 1.62
C ALA A 165 3.31 3.63 1.29
N ALA A 166 4.39 3.96 2.02
CA ALA A 166 5.71 3.37 1.84
C ALA A 166 5.73 1.86 2.06
N ALA A 167 5.09 1.39 3.14
CA ALA A 167 5.13 -0.01 3.56
C ALA A 167 4.70 -0.97 2.43
N PRO A 168 3.48 -0.92 1.89
CA PRO A 168 3.08 -1.82 0.80
C PRO A 168 3.81 -1.52 -0.52
N ALA A 169 4.12 -0.25 -0.81
CA ALA A 169 4.83 0.11 -2.02
C ALA A 169 6.20 -0.57 -2.08
N LEU A 170 6.99 -0.47 -1.02
CA LEU A 170 8.30 -1.10 -0.93
C LEU A 170 8.20 -2.61 -0.79
N PHE A 171 7.26 -3.13 0.04
CA PHE A 171 7.07 -4.57 0.22
C PHE A 171 6.91 -5.31 -1.11
N TYR A 172 6.07 -4.80 -2.00
CA TYR A 172 5.87 -5.42 -3.30
C TYR A 172 6.96 -5.05 -4.31
N ALA A 173 7.50 -3.83 -4.28
CA ALA A 173 8.51 -3.39 -5.23
C ALA A 173 9.83 -4.17 -5.12
N VAL A 174 10.27 -4.49 -3.88
CA VAL A 174 11.52 -5.25 -3.67
C VAL A 174 11.46 -6.69 -4.19
N THR A 175 10.26 -7.24 -4.40
CA THR A 175 10.09 -8.57 -5.02
C THR A 175 10.48 -8.59 -6.49
N TYR A 176 10.41 -7.46 -7.17
CA TYR A 176 10.77 -7.29 -8.59
C TYR A 176 12.15 -6.64 -8.76
N VAL A 177 12.44 -5.64 -7.94
CA VAL A 177 13.70 -4.88 -7.97
C VAL A 177 14.24 -4.81 -6.54
N PRO A 178 15.12 -5.75 -6.14
CA PRO A 178 15.73 -5.74 -4.81
C PRO A 178 16.52 -4.46 -4.53
N LEU A 179 16.60 -4.08 -3.25
CA LEU A 179 17.41 -2.94 -2.82
C LEU A 179 18.89 -3.21 -3.06
N SER A 180 19.64 -2.18 -3.45
CA SER A 180 21.08 -2.25 -3.58
C SER A 180 21.76 -2.23 -2.20
N PRO A 181 22.91 -2.93 -2.01
CA PRO A 181 23.71 -2.81 -0.79
C PRO A 181 24.15 -1.38 -0.45
N HIS A 182 24.14 -0.48 -1.42
CA HIS A 182 24.49 0.94 -1.22
C HIS A 182 23.33 1.81 -0.73
N GLN A 183 22.12 1.26 -0.60
CA GLN A 183 20.91 1.93 -0.12
C GLN A 183 20.65 1.59 1.35
N GLY A 184 21.63 1.93 2.22
CA GLY A 184 21.59 1.54 3.62
C GLY A 184 20.48 2.18 4.44
N HIS A 185 20.14 3.45 4.17
CA HIS A 185 19.07 4.14 4.86
C HIS A 185 17.68 3.58 4.46
N LEU A 186 17.51 3.33 3.17
CA LEU A 186 16.26 2.72 2.65
C LEU A 186 16.10 1.28 3.16
N ALA A 187 17.17 0.49 3.19
CA ALA A 187 17.13 -0.87 3.72
C ALA A 187 16.74 -0.88 5.21
N ALA A 188 17.36 -0.03 6.03
CA ALA A 188 17.03 0.11 7.45
C ALA A 188 15.60 0.59 7.67
N TYR A 189 15.12 1.52 6.84
CA TYR A 189 13.74 1.98 6.88
C TYR A 189 12.76 0.88 6.48
N PHE A 190 13.06 0.11 5.43
CA PHE A 190 12.25 -1.03 5.01
C PHE A 190 12.06 -2.04 6.15
N GLU A 191 13.15 -2.45 6.82
CA GLU A 191 13.03 -3.37 7.96
C GLU A 191 12.18 -2.78 9.09
N ARG A 192 12.35 -1.49 9.40
CA ARG A 192 11.54 -0.80 10.41
C ARG A 192 10.06 -0.75 10.05
N LEU A 193 9.72 -0.55 8.76
CA LEU A 193 8.35 -0.64 8.27
C LEU A 193 7.79 -2.05 8.47
N MET A 194 8.54 -3.09 8.10
CA MET A 194 8.09 -4.48 8.24
C MET A 194 7.91 -4.91 9.69
N ASP A 195 8.66 -4.31 10.62
CA ASP A 195 8.55 -4.57 12.06
C ASP A 195 7.47 -3.70 12.75
N HIS A 196 6.91 -2.71 12.05
CA HIS A 196 5.82 -1.91 12.61
C HIS A 196 4.57 -2.77 12.85
N PRO A 197 3.95 -2.75 14.05
CA PRO A 197 2.87 -3.68 14.40
C PRO A 197 1.72 -3.72 13.40
N SER A 198 1.24 -2.54 12.95
CA SER A 198 0.13 -2.44 12.00
C SER A 198 0.49 -2.96 10.60
N VAL A 199 1.77 -2.85 10.20
CA VAL A 199 2.27 -3.41 8.93
C VAL A 199 2.37 -4.92 9.04
N ALA A 200 3.00 -5.43 10.10
CA ALA A 200 3.12 -6.87 10.36
C ALA A 200 1.75 -7.55 10.40
N LEU A 201 0.78 -6.96 11.13
CA LEU A 201 -0.60 -7.46 11.19
C LEU A 201 -1.24 -7.53 9.79
N THR A 202 -1.08 -6.48 8.98
CA THR A 202 -1.64 -6.42 7.62
C THR A 202 -1.03 -7.50 6.73
N LEU A 203 0.28 -7.71 6.80
CA LEU A 203 0.99 -8.74 6.04
C LEU A 203 0.60 -10.15 6.49
N ASP A 204 0.43 -10.38 7.80
CA ASP A 204 -0.01 -11.67 8.33
C ASP A 204 -1.43 -12.03 7.86
N GLN A 205 -2.33 -11.05 7.82
CA GLN A 205 -3.68 -11.24 7.27
C GLN A 205 -3.66 -11.53 5.74
N ALA A 206 -2.67 -11.01 5.02
CA ALA A 206 -2.49 -11.25 3.58
C ALA A 206 -1.78 -12.58 3.26
N ARG A 207 -1.02 -13.14 4.21
CA ARG A 207 -0.18 -14.35 4.03
C ARG A 207 -0.88 -15.52 3.33
N PRO A 208 -2.12 -15.92 3.67
CA PRO A 208 -2.82 -17.02 2.99
C PRO A 208 -3.04 -16.79 1.49
N TYR A 209 -2.98 -15.53 1.04
CA TYR A 209 -3.22 -15.11 -0.33
C TYR A 209 -1.93 -14.97 -1.15
N PHE A 210 -0.74 -14.93 -0.53
CA PHE A 210 0.53 -14.74 -1.25
C PHE A 210 0.82 -15.83 -2.29
N LYS A 211 0.26 -17.02 -2.14
CA LYS A 211 0.33 -18.07 -3.16
C LYS A 211 -0.27 -17.67 -4.52
N TYR A 212 -1.17 -16.68 -4.55
CA TYR A 212 -1.78 -16.13 -5.76
C TYR A 212 -1.07 -14.88 -6.28
N TYR A 213 -0.08 -14.36 -5.53
CA TYR A 213 0.66 -13.16 -5.96
C TYR A 213 1.60 -13.50 -7.13
N PRO A 214 1.51 -12.79 -8.29
CA PRO A 214 2.36 -13.08 -9.45
C PRO A 214 3.85 -12.99 -9.17
N GLY A 215 4.28 -12.04 -8.34
CA GLY A 215 5.67 -11.81 -7.93
C GLY A 215 6.14 -12.65 -6.74
N ARG A 216 5.39 -13.69 -6.35
CA ARG A 216 5.68 -14.49 -5.13
C ARG A 216 7.07 -15.10 -5.07
N GLY A 217 7.70 -15.36 -6.22
CA GLY A 217 9.08 -15.87 -6.28
C GLY A 217 10.13 -14.91 -5.71
N GLY A 218 9.82 -13.63 -5.59
CA GLY A 218 10.68 -12.62 -4.99
C GLY A 218 10.33 -12.30 -3.51
N LEU A 219 9.29 -12.93 -2.95
CA LEU A 219 8.97 -12.76 -1.54
C LEU A 219 10.03 -13.43 -0.66
N SER A 220 10.46 -12.73 0.38
CA SER A 220 11.34 -13.32 1.39
C SER A 220 10.62 -14.48 2.11
N PRO A 221 11.33 -15.58 2.45
CA PRO A 221 10.79 -16.69 3.27
C PRO A 221 10.16 -16.24 4.60
N ARG A 222 10.57 -15.10 5.14
CA ARG A 222 9.96 -14.46 6.32
C ARG A 222 8.46 -14.23 6.11
N PHE A 223 8.04 -13.87 4.91
CA PHE A 223 6.65 -13.53 4.59
C PHE A 223 5.89 -14.66 3.92
N PHE A 224 6.56 -15.43 3.08
CA PHE A 224 5.95 -16.51 2.33
C PHE A 224 6.94 -17.65 2.09
N ASP A 225 6.63 -18.83 2.61
CA ASP A 225 7.37 -20.06 2.34
C ASP A 225 6.49 -20.99 1.47
N PRO A 226 6.87 -21.24 0.20
CA PRO A 226 6.12 -22.13 -0.70
C PRO A 226 5.95 -23.56 -0.18
N ALA A 227 6.84 -24.03 0.70
CA ALA A 227 6.76 -25.37 1.27
C ALA A 227 5.64 -25.50 2.32
N ASN A 228 5.14 -24.38 2.84
CA ASN A 228 4.10 -24.31 3.86
C ASN A 228 2.80 -23.65 3.33
N ALA A 229 2.61 -23.51 2.00
CA ALA A 229 1.50 -22.79 1.39
C ALA A 229 0.43 -23.69 0.76
#